data_3039f69f61c4041a952d884f10424588
#
_entry.id   3039f69f61c4041a952d884f10424588
#
_cell.length_a   1.000
_cell.length_b   1.000
_cell.length_c   1.000
_cell.angle_alpha   90.00
_cell.angle_beta   90.00
_cell.angle_gamma   90.00
#
_symmetry.space_group_name_H-M   'P 1'
#
loop_
_entity.id
_entity.type
_entity.pdbx_description
1 polymer ?
#
loop_
_entity_poly.entity_id
_entity_poly.type
_entity_poly.pdbx_seq_one_letter_code
_entity_poly.pdbx_strand_id
1 'polypeptide(L)'
;MKVDTLVIGNGAVALQAALESLDRGESCAVSAPGLSLEQTDWSGFVRRGGILLKGDRAEAASVSGGKVEWVRSRSLGPDAIVAGSYVLATGRFYDGGLVADMDRVYEPLFGLEVEYEKDRSKWFDPDFFAPQPFLSFGVRVDADGHPSVQGVTVNNLLVKGEILAGCSR
;
A
#
# COMPACT_ATOMS: atom_id res chain seq x y z
N MET A 1 -16.13 -10.14 3.38
CA MET A 1 -15.14 -11.19 3.01
C MET A 1 -14.16 -11.38 4.16
N LYS A 2 -13.74 -12.62 4.41
CA LYS A 2 -12.72 -12.93 5.44
C LYS A 2 -11.61 -13.76 4.80
N VAL A 3 -10.35 -13.34 5.00
CA VAL A 3 -9.14 -14.00 4.50
C VAL A 3 -8.04 -13.94 5.54
N ASP A 4 -6.97 -14.70 5.39
CA ASP A 4 -5.80 -14.61 6.28
C ASP A 4 -4.95 -13.39 5.94
N THR A 5 -4.75 -13.11 4.65
CA THR A 5 -3.97 -11.95 4.18
C THR A 5 -4.72 -11.16 3.10
N LEU A 6 -4.74 -9.82 3.23
CA LEU A 6 -5.15 -8.90 2.19
C LEU A 6 -3.95 -8.10 1.69
N VAL A 7 -3.67 -8.17 0.40
CA VAL A 7 -2.66 -7.35 -0.27
C VAL A 7 -3.35 -6.23 -1.04
N ILE A 8 -2.86 -5.01 -0.91
CA ILE A 8 -3.38 -3.82 -1.59
C ILE A 8 -2.28 -3.28 -2.49
N GLY A 9 -2.48 -3.39 -3.79
CA GLY A 9 -1.51 -2.99 -4.81
C GLY A 9 -1.59 -3.84 -6.07
N ASN A 10 -0.89 -3.41 -7.13
CA ASN A 10 -0.98 -4.07 -8.45
C ASN A 10 0.39 -4.29 -9.12
N GLY A 11 1.49 -4.09 -8.45
CA GLY A 11 2.84 -4.28 -9.01
C GLY A 11 3.48 -5.61 -8.65
N ALA A 12 4.72 -5.80 -9.08
CA ALA A 12 5.50 -7.00 -8.79
C ALA A 12 5.68 -7.26 -7.28
N VAL A 13 5.82 -6.21 -6.48
CA VAL A 13 5.93 -6.32 -5.01
C VAL A 13 4.63 -6.85 -4.40
N ALA A 14 3.47 -6.39 -4.88
CA ALA A 14 2.17 -6.90 -4.43
C ALA A 14 1.99 -8.38 -4.81
N LEU A 15 2.35 -8.76 -6.04
CA LEU A 15 2.30 -10.15 -6.49
C LEU A 15 3.21 -11.05 -5.63
N GLN A 16 4.44 -10.61 -5.37
CA GLN A 16 5.36 -11.37 -4.52
C GLN A 16 4.78 -11.58 -3.13
N ALA A 17 4.26 -10.55 -2.48
CA ALA A 17 3.65 -10.65 -1.15
C ALA A 17 2.44 -11.60 -1.15
N ALA A 18 1.63 -11.57 -2.20
CA ALA A 18 0.47 -12.45 -2.35
C ALA A 18 0.89 -13.93 -2.54
N LEU A 19 1.91 -14.19 -3.34
CA LEU A 19 2.45 -15.55 -3.53
C LEU A 19 3.10 -16.08 -2.26
N GLU A 20 3.85 -15.27 -1.52
CA GLU A 20 4.42 -15.63 -0.23
C GLU A 20 3.34 -16.03 0.80
N SER A 21 2.19 -15.36 0.79
CA SER A 21 1.04 -15.72 1.62
C SER A 21 0.49 -17.12 1.26
N LEU A 22 0.31 -17.39 -0.04
CA LEU A 22 -0.10 -18.73 -0.49
C LEU A 22 0.94 -19.81 -0.18
N ASP A 23 2.24 -19.49 -0.22
CA ASP A 23 3.33 -20.42 0.14
C ASP A 23 3.26 -20.82 1.63
N ARG A 24 2.76 -19.94 2.50
CA ARG A 24 2.49 -20.24 3.91
C ARG A 24 1.18 -21.01 4.14
N GLY A 25 0.43 -21.31 3.08
CA GLY A 25 -0.86 -21.99 3.17
C GLY A 25 -2.02 -21.09 3.61
N GLU A 26 -1.87 -19.78 3.51
CA GLU A 26 -2.87 -18.79 3.89
C GLU A 26 -3.86 -18.53 2.75
N SER A 27 -5.11 -18.21 3.07
CA SER A 27 -6.04 -17.61 2.13
C SER A 27 -5.66 -16.16 1.88
N CYS A 28 -5.55 -15.78 0.61
CA CYS A 28 -5.11 -14.44 0.23
C CYS A 28 -6.04 -13.79 -0.78
N ALA A 29 -6.40 -12.54 -0.52
CA ALA A 29 -7.07 -11.67 -1.47
C ALA A 29 -6.15 -10.50 -1.85
N VAL A 30 -6.30 -10.03 -3.09
CA VAL A 30 -5.58 -8.86 -3.60
C VAL A 30 -6.58 -7.84 -4.13
N SER A 31 -6.54 -6.62 -3.60
CA SER A 31 -7.20 -5.46 -4.19
C SER A 31 -6.21 -4.78 -5.12
N ALA A 32 -6.38 -4.97 -6.43
CA ALA A 32 -5.45 -4.53 -7.47
C ALA A 32 -6.06 -3.36 -8.26
N PRO A 33 -5.66 -2.10 -8.02
CA PRO A 33 -6.17 -0.95 -8.77
C PRO A 33 -5.80 -1.04 -10.26
N GLY A 34 -6.69 -0.54 -11.12
CA GLY A 34 -6.74 -0.88 -12.53
C GLY A 34 -5.66 -0.28 -13.45
N LEU A 35 -4.82 0.63 -12.98
CA LEU A 35 -3.81 1.26 -13.80
C LEU A 35 -2.43 1.09 -13.15
N SER A 36 -1.75 0.03 -13.53
CA SER A 36 -0.29 -0.06 -13.36
C SER A 36 0.36 0.11 -14.72
N LEU A 37 1.47 0.85 -14.78
CA LEU A 37 2.33 0.92 -15.98
C LEU A 37 2.98 -0.45 -16.26
N GLU A 38 3.12 -1.28 -15.26
CA GLU A 38 3.60 -2.65 -15.38
C GLU A 38 2.43 -3.61 -15.41
N GLN A 39 2.33 -4.38 -16.49
CA GLN A 39 1.38 -5.49 -16.56
C GLN A 39 1.88 -6.65 -15.70
N THR A 40 1.33 -6.75 -14.50
CA THR A 40 1.63 -7.87 -13.60
C THR A 40 0.81 -9.09 -14.00
N ASP A 41 1.48 -10.22 -14.21
CA ASP A 41 0.80 -11.50 -14.50
C ASP A 41 0.32 -12.18 -13.21
N TRP A 42 -0.96 -12.06 -12.93
CA TRP A 42 -1.63 -12.65 -11.78
C TRP A 42 -2.11 -14.09 -12.00
N SER A 43 -1.89 -14.68 -13.17
CA SER A 43 -2.44 -16.00 -13.53
C SER A 43 -1.98 -17.11 -12.58
N GLY A 44 -0.72 -17.09 -12.16
CA GLY A 44 -0.18 -18.04 -11.19
C GLY A 44 -0.83 -17.94 -9.81
N PHE A 45 -1.08 -16.74 -9.34
CA PHE A 45 -1.77 -16.48 -8.07
C PHE A 45 -3.21 -17.01 -8.09
N VAL A 46 -3.96 -16.70 -9.15
CA VAL A 46 -5.36 -17.15 -9.29
C VAL A 46 -5.46 -18.66 -9.41
N ARG A 47 -4.58 -19.31 -10.20
CA ARG A 47 -4.55 -20.78 -10.34
C ARG A 47 -4.28 -21.50 -9.02
N ARG A 48 -3.58 -20.86 -8.09
CA ARG A 48 -3.30 -21.40 -6.75
C ARG A 48 -4.40 -21.09 -5.73
N GLY A 49 -5.53 -20.57 -6.17
CA GLY A 49 -6.70 -20.27 -5.32
C GLY A 49 -6.71 -18.88 -4.70
N GLY A 50 -5.81 -18.00 -5.11
CA GLY A 50 -5.82 -16.59 -4.68
C GLY A 50 -7.03 -15.85 -5.24
N ILE A 51 -7.57 -14.90 -4.47
CA ILE A 51 -8.71 -14.06 -4.83
C ILE A 51 -8.20 -12.73 -5.39
N LEU A 52 -8.35 -12.50 -6.69
CA LEU A 52 -7.94 -11.25 -7.33
C LEU A 52 -9.16 -10.35 -7.59
N LEU A 53 -9.22 -9.21 -6.92
CA LEU A 53 -10.14 -8.12 -7.20
C LEU A 53 -9.49 -7.16 -8.22
N LYS A 54 -9.57 -7.52 -9.49
CA LYS A 54 -8.92 -6.78 -10.59
C LYS A 54 -9.67 -5.48 -10.87
N GLY A 55 -8.92 -4.38 -11.00
CA GLY A 55 -9.49 -3.05 -11.19
C GLY A 55 -10.15 -2.49 -9.94
N ASP A 56 -9.99 -3.15 -8.82
CA ASP A 56 -10.54 -2.75 -7.54
C ASP A 56 -9.67 -1.68 -6.86
N ARG A 57 -10.33 -0.89 -6.02
CA ARG A 57 -9.65 0.13 -5.21
C ARG A 57 -10.13 0.03 -3.77
N ALA A 58 -9.18 -0.09 -2.86
CA ALA A 58 -9.45 0.09 -1.44
C ALA A 58 -9.79 1.57 -1.17
N GLU A 59 -10.94 1.83 -0.57
CA GLU A 59 -11.49 3.19 -0.42
C GLU A 59 -11.59 3.64 1.03
N ALA A 60 -11.68 2.71 1.97
CA ALA A 60 -11.76 3.02 3.39
C ALA A 60 -11.19 1.88 4.23
N ALA A 61 -10.64 2.22 5.37
CA ALA A 61 -10.14 1.27 6.35
C ALA A 61 -10.41 1.76 7.77
N SER A 62 -10.45 0.83 8.72
CA SER A 62 -10.46 1.13 10.15
C SER A 62 -9.18 0.65 10.79
N VAL A 63 -8.52 1.55 11.51
CA VAL A 63 -7.34 1.24 12.33
C VAL A 63 -7.66 1.62 13.77
N SER A 64 -7.54 0.67 14.67
CA SER A 64 -7.81 0.88 16.09
C SER A 64 -6.87 0.02 16.95
N GLY A 65 -6.36 0.58 18.03
CA GLY A 65 -5.52 -0.14 18.98
C GLY A 65 -4.26 -0.78 18.35
N GLY A 66 -3.67 -0.14 17.34
CA GLY A 66 -2.48 -0.66 16.65
C GLY A 66 -2.77 -1.82 15.70
N LYS A 67 -4.01 -1.94 15.23
CA LYS A 67 -4.41 -2.97 14.26
C LYS A 67 -5.38 -2.39 13.21
N VAL A 68 -5.23 -2.89 11.97
CA VAL A 68 -6.27 -2.73 10.96
C VAL A 68 -7.39 -3.71 11.29
N GLU A 69 -8.61 -3.21 11.41
CA GLU A 69 -9.80 -4.00 11.71
C GLU A 69 -10.47 -4.51 10.43
N TRP A 70 -10.58 -3.64 9.44
CA TRP A 70 -11.18 -3.96 8.14
C TRP A 70 -10.75 -2.97 7.05
N VAL A 71 -10.93 -3.41 5.81
CA VAL A 71 -10.79 -2.58 4.61
C VAL A 71 -12.05 -2.72 3.76
N ARG A 72 -12.57 -1.64 3.23
CA ARG A 72 -13.62 -1.65 2.20
C ARG A 72 -13.04 -1.33 0.85
N SER A 73 -13.50 -2.04 -0.14
CA SER A 73 -13.10 -1.84 -1.53
C SER A 73 -14.31 -1.50 -2.40
N ARG A 74 -14.05 -0.85 -3.51
CA ARG A 74 -15.09 -0.44 -4.46
C ARG A 74 -15.90 -1.63 -4.97
N SER A 75 -15.24 -2.72 -5.32
CA SER A 75 -15.87 -3.91 -5.93
C SER A 75 -16.80 -4.64 -4.99
N LEU A 76 -16.59 -4.58 -3.69
CA LEU A 76 -17.40 -5.25 -2.69
C LEU A 76 -18.48 -4.34 -2.07
N GLY A 77 -18.54 -3.07 -2.48
CA GLY A 77 -19.53 -2.12 -1.99
C GLY A 77 -19.48 -1.96 -0.46
N PRO A 78 -20.60 -2.17 0.26
CA PRO A 78 -20.63 -1.99 1.71
C PRO A 78 -19.91 -3.08 2.49
N ASP A 79 -19.61 -4.21 1.87
CA ASP A 79 -19.00 -5.36 2.53
C ASP A 79 -17.52 -5.11 2.81
N ALA A 80 -17.14 -5.31 4.06
CA ALA A 80 -15.75 -5.17 4.47
C ALA A 80 -14.93 -6.45 4.23
N ILE A 81 -13.64 -6.26 3.98
CA ILE A 81 -12.64 -7.32 3.99
C ILE A 81 -11.98 -7.30 5.37
N VAL A 82 -12.05 -8.42 6.08
CA VAL A 82 -11.37 -8.62 7.35
C VAL A 82 -10.25 -9.64 7.15
N ALA A 83 -9.04 -9.27 7.51
CA ALA A 83 -7.87 -10.13 7.40
C ALA A 83 -7.08 -10.19 8.71
N GLY A 84 -6.33 -11.25 8.89
CA GLY A 84 -5.36 -11.35 9.99
C GLY A 84 -4.15 -10.47 9.75
N SER A 85 -3.71 -10.37 8.50
CA SER A 85 -2.58 -9.57 8.04
C SER A 85 -2.95 -8.75 6.82
N TYR A 86 -2.35 -7.57 6.71
CA TYR A 86 -2.52 -6.65 5.58
C TYR A 86 -1.14 -6.27 5.03
N VAL A 87 -1.05 -6.13 3.71
CA VAL A 87 0.15 -5.66 3.03
C VAL A 87 -0.22 -4.49 2.12
N LEU A 88 0.40 -3.34 2.32
CA LEU A 88 0.25 -2.16 1.46
C LEU A 88 1.46 -2.08 0.52
N ALA A 89 1.20 -2.20 -0.77
CA ALA A 89 2.19 -2.16 -1.85
C ALA A 89 1.65 -1.38 -3.07
N THR A 90 1.10 -0.19 -2.79
CA THR A 90 0.38 0.64 -3.78
C THR A 90 1.28 1.55 -4.61
N GLY A 91 2.59 1.58 -4.37
CA GLY A 91 3.45 2.57 -4.99
C GLY A 91 3.26 3.98 -4.41
N ARG A 92 3.70 5.01 -5.17
CA ARG A 92 3.70 6.41 -4.72
C ARG A 92 2.54 7.22 -5.33
N PHE A 93 2.85 8.44 -5.74
CA PHE A 93 1.87 9.41 -6.23
C PHE A 93 1.12 8.95 -7.48
N TYR A 94 1.83 8.36 -8.44
CA TYR A 94 1.22 7.92 -9.70
C TYR A 94 0.19 6.81 -9.48
N ASP A 95 0.52 5.87 -8.61
CA ASP A 95 -0.34 4.72 -8.31
C ASP A 95 -1.38 5.00 -7.21
N GLY A 96 -1.39 6.23 -6.67
CA GLY A 96 -2.34 6.67 -5.65
C GLY A 96 -2.04 6.18 -4.24
N GLY A 97 -0.84 5.66 -3.98
CA GLY A 97 -0.40 5.28 -2.62
C GLY A 97 -0.08 6.48 -1.74
N LEU A 98 0.37 7.57 -2.35
CA LEU A 98 0.56 8.86 -1.69
C LEU A 98 -0.23 9.94 -2.42
N VAL A 99 -0.74 10.90 -1.67
CA VAL A 99 -1.42 12.10 -2.19
C VAL A 99 -0.67 13.33 -1.70
N ALA A 100 -0.39 14.24 -2.62
CA ALA A 100 0.14 15.56 -2.31
C ALA A 100 -0.94 16.62 -2.52
N ASP A 101 -1.18 17.42 -1.51
CA ASP A 101 -1.95 18.66 -1.63
C ASP A 101 -1.06 19.89 -1.43
N MET A 102 -1.62 21.06 -1.15
CA MET A 102 -0.85 22.29 -1.08
C MET A 102 0.17 22.31 0.06
N ASP A 103 -0.11 21.63 1.17
CA ASP A 103 0.65 21.77 2.42
C ASP A 103 1.26 20.47 2.92
N ARG A 104 0.82 19.33 2.39
CA ARG A 104 1.20 18.02 2.93
C ARG A 104 1.23 16.92 1.90
N VAL A 105 1.95 15.86 2.26
CA VAL A 105 1.90 14.55 1.60
C VAL A 105 1.34 13.55 2.61
N TYR A 106 0.39 12.73 2.19
CA TYR A 106 -0.26 11.78 3.09
C TYR A 106 -0.59 10.46 2.39
N GLU A 107 -0.72 9.40 3.18
CA GLU A 107 -1.22 8.10 2.74
C GLU A 107 -2.74 8.07 2.97
N PRO A 108 -3.55 7.89 1.90
CA PRO A 108 -4.99 8.19 1.95
C PRO A 108 -5.86 7.09 2.57
N LEU A 109 -5.37 5.84 2.66
CA LEU A 109 -6.21 4.71 3.06
C LEU A 109 -6.23 4.49 4.57
N PHE A 110 -5.05 4.40 5.19
CA PHE A 110 -4.90 4.10 6.61
C PHE A 110 -4.51 5.32 7.45
N GLY A 111 -4.11 6.42 6.81
CA GLY A 111 -3.59 7.59 7.52
C GLY A 111 -2.22 7.37 8.14
N LEU A 112 -1.36 6.61 7.47
CA LEU A 112 -0.02 6.28 7.95
C LEU A 112 0.88 7.50 8.04
N GLU A 113 1.87 7.46 8.93
CA GLU A 113 2.88 8.49 9.03
C GLU A 113 3.77 8.50 7.78
N VAL A 114 3.82 9.66 7.12
CA VAL A 114 4.60 9.89 5.90
C VAL A 114 5.76 10.81 6.19
N GLU A 115 6.94 10.44 5.71
CA GLU A 115 8.11 11.29 5.72
C GLU A 115 8.16 12.13 4.44
N TYR A 116 8.17 13.45 4.59
CA TYR A 116 8.28 14.40 3.49
C TYR A 116 8.85 15.73 3.97
N GLU A 117 9.37 16.53 3.03
CA GLU A 117 9.85 17.89 3.31
C GLU A 117 8.65 18.83 3.55
N LYS A 118 8.63 19.52 4.69
CA LYS A 118 7.54 20.45 5.04
C LYS A 118 7.54 21.73 4.23
N ASP A 119 8.73 22.18 3.81
CA ASP A 119 8.87 23.34 2.93
C ASP A 119 8.60 22.93 1.48
N ARG A 120 7.42 23.32 0.97
CA ARG A 120 7.00 22.98 -0.39
C ARG A 120 7.97 23.45 -1.46
N SER A 121 8.68 24.56 -1.25
CA SER A 121 9.64 25.08 -2.22
C SER A 121 10.81 24.13 -2.47
N LYS A 122 11.05 23.19 -1.56
CA LYS A 122 12.10 22.18 -1.61
C LYS A 122 11.62 20.81 -2.10
N TRP A 123 10.38 20.69 -2.58
CA TRP A 123 9.86 19.41 -3.06
C TRP A 123 10.43 19.01 -4.41
N PHE A 124 10.90 19.96 -5.20
CA PHE A 124 11.51 19.71 -6.50
C PHE A 124 12.82 20.49 -6.65
N ASP A 125 13.71 19.96 -7.48
CA ASP A 125 14.92 20.65 -7.94
C ASP A 125 14.64 21.29 -9.29
N PRO A 126 15.02 22.58 -9.53
CA PRO A 126 14.85 23.24 -10.81
C PRO A 126 15.69 22.61 -11.95
N ASP A 127 16.75 21.87 -11.63
CA ASP A 127 17.43 21.03 -12.60
C ASP A 127 16.63 19.73 -12.79
N PHE A 128 16.02 19.59 -13.95
CA PHE A 128 15.19 18.43 -14.29
C PHE A 128 15.96 17.10 -14.21
N PHE A 129 17.27 17.11 -14.44
CA PHE A 129 18.12 15.91 -14.39
C PHE A 129 18.67 15.61 -12.99
N ALA A 130 18.53 16.53 -12.05
CA ALA A 130 18.91 16.28 -10.67
C ALA A 130 17.95 15.29 -9.99
N PRO A 131 18.40 14.56 -8.95
CA PRO A 131 17.53 13.76 -8.11
C PRO A 131 16.44 14.64 -7.50
N GLN A 132 15.17 14.29 -7.77
CA GLN A 132 14.05 15.10 -7.31
C GLN A 132 13.69 14.73 -5.87
N PRO A 133 13.64 15.69 -4.92
CA PRO A 133 13.40 15.42 -3.50
C PRO A 133 12.09 14.68 -3.22
N PHE A 134 11.02 14.99 -3.95
CA PHE A 134 9.71 14.33 -3.76
C PHE A 134 9.75 12.82 -4.01
N LEU A 135 10.74 12.31 -4.76
CA LEU A 135 10.91 10.88 -5.01
C LEU A 135 11.38 10.11 -3.78
N SER A 136 11.87 10.77 -2.74
CA SER A 136 12.24 10.16 -1.46
C SER A 136 11.09 10.14 -0.44
N PHE A 137 9.99 10.86 -0.70
CA PHE A 137 8.85 10.90 0.21
C PHE A 137 8.15 9.54 0.26
N GLY A 138 7.71 9.14 1.44
CA GLY A 138 7.06 7.86 1.59
C GLY A 138 6.62 7.56 3.02
N VAL A 139 6.03 6.40 3.19
CA VAL A 139 5.60 5.90 4.49
C VAL A 139 6.81 5.50 5.32
N ARG A 140 6.82 5.94 6.58
CA ARG A 140 7.81 5.53 7.56
C ARG A 140 7.40 4.21 8.20
N VAL A 141 8.34 3.28 8.29
CA VAL A 141 8.16 1.98 8.94
C VAL A 141 9.27 1.72 9.96
N ASP A 142 9.00 0.81 10.89
CA ASP A 142 10.01 0.28 11.80
C ASP A 142 10.94 -0.75 11.13
N ALA A 143 11.84 -1.36 11.91
CA ALA A 143 12.80 -2.35 11.41
C ALA A 143 12.13 -3.62 10.82
N ASP A 144 10.91 -3.92 11.25
CA ASP A 144 10.14 -5.08 10.80
C ASP A 144 9.18 -4.77 9.64
N GLY A 145 9.11 -3.50 9.21
CA GLY A 145 8.27 -3.04 8.12
C GLY A 145 6.86 -2.61 8.52
N HIS A 146 6.61 -2.43 9.82
CA HIS A 146 5.33 -1.96 10.34
C HIS A 146 5.26 -0.43 10.38
N PRO A 147 4.19 0.17 9.84
CA PRO A 147 3.96 1.60 9.89
C PRO A 147 3.32 2.02 11.21
N SER A 148 3.21 3.33 11.41
CA SER A 148 2.51 3.92 12.54
C SER A 148 1.40 4.87 12.11
N VAL A 149 0.38 4.98 12.96
CA VAL A 149 -0.68 5.98 12.88
C VAL A 149 -0.68 6.74 14.20
N GLN A 150 -0.48 8.07 14.16
CA GLN A 150 -0.44 8.92 15.35
C GLN A 150 0.48 8.38 16.46
N GLY A 151 1.65 7.90 16.09
CA GLY A 151 2.65 7.37 17.01
C GLY A 151 2.42 5.93 17.48
N VAL A 152 1.35 5.27 17.05
CA VAL A 152 1.02 3.89 17.43
C VAL A 152 1.35 2.95 16.26
N THR A 153 2.22 1.98 16.50
CA THR A 153 2.60 0.97 15.50
C THR A 153 1.40 0.09 15.14
N VAL A 154 1.20 -0.14 13.85
CA VAL A 154 0.15 -1.02 13.32
C VAL A 154 0.72 -2.40 13.06
N ASN A 155 0.51 -3.33 14.00
CA ASN A 155 1.23 -4.60 14.06
C ASN A 155 0.79 -5.65 13.02
N ASN A 156 -0.40 -5.53 12.44
CA ASN A 156 -0.90 -6.45 11.43
C ASN A 156 -0.87 -5.85 10.01
N LEU A 157 -0.13 -4.76 9.81
CA LEU A 157 0.07 -4.12 8.52
C LEU A 157 1.57 -4.06 8.21
N LEU A 158 1.95 -4.54 7.03
CA LEU A 158 3.28 -4.37 6.45
C LEU A 158 3.19 -3.42 5.27
N VAL A 159 4.19 -2.56 5.11
CA VAL A 159 4.33 -1.66 3.96
C VAL A 159 5.53 -2.08 3.16
N LYS A 160 5.36 -2.26 1.86
CA LYS A 160 6.41 -2.75 0.96
C LYS A 160 6.49 -1.94 -0.34
N GLY A 161 7.69 -1.88 -0.92
CA GLY A 161 7.93 -1.31 -2.24
C GLY A 161 8.13 0.19 -2.25
N GLU A 162 7.81 0.82 -3.37
CA GLU A 162 8.15 2.21 -3.64
C GLU A 162 7.43 3.24 -2.76
N ILE A 163 6.37 2.86 -2.08
CA ILE A 163 5.68 3.73 -1.13
C ILE A 163 6.52 4.05 0.11
N LEU A 164 7.57 3.27 0.38
CA LEU A 164 8.46 3.47 1.52
C LEU A 164 9.29 4.75 1.40
N ALA A 165 9.48 5.44 2.52
CA ALA A 165 10.36 6.59 2.60
C ALA A 165 11.81 6.21 2.25
N GLY A 166 12.51 7.10 1.54
CA GLY A 166 13.91 6.90 1.16
C GLY A 166 14.15 5.85 0.06
N CYS A 167 13.11 5.21 -0.45
CA CYS A 167 13.22 4.29 -1.57
C CYS A 167 13.30 5.11 -2.88
N SER A 168 14.49 5.49 -3.29
CA SER A 168 14.75 6.11 -4.60
C SER A 168 15.15 5.04 -5.61
N ARG A 169 14.55 5.08 -6.80
CA ARG A 169 15.10 4.37 -7.97
C ARG A 169 16.24 5.14 -8.58
#